data_bcb9f994241dcaa4b2e72cf21f86c3a1
#
_entry.id   bcb9f994241dcaa4b2e72cf21f86c3a1
#
_cell.length_a   1.000
_cell.length_b   1.000
_cell.length_c   1.000
_cell.angle_alpha   90.00
_cell.angle_beta   90.00
_cell.angle_gamma   90.00
#
_symmetry.space_group_name_H-M   'P 1'
#
loop_
_entity.id
_entity.type
_entity.pdbx_description
1 polymer ?
#
loop_
_entity_poly.entity_id
_entity_poly.type
_entity_poly.pdbx_seq_one_letter_code
_entity_poly.pdbx_strand_id
1 'polypeptide(L)'
;NNNFFIYEDLDITNKAMLSYVLKKYKPDVVFNTAAMTNVDLCDQEKDLCEKVNVKAVEYLADICLDLDAHLIHVSTDFIFDGNDGPYKEDDSPCPLSYYGQSKLDSENILKSHKCKWTILRTIVLFGVAKDLRKGNIVLWAKQQLENLHNINIIDDEFRAPTLADDLAYAC
;
A
#
# COMPACT_ATOMS: atom_id res chain seq x y z
N ASN A 1 20.18 16.05 -16.55
CA ASN A 1 19.87 14.76 -15.96
C ASN A 1 18.83 14.08 -16.85
N ASN A 2 19.25 13.10 -17.65
CA ASN A 2 18.31 12.27 -18.39
C ASN A 2 17.73 11.23 -17.40
N ASN A 3 16.53 11.46 -16.89
CA ASN A 3 15.80 10.46 -16.15
C ASN A 3 15.27 9.44 -17.16
N PHE A 4 15.89 8.26 -17.22
CA PHE A 4 15.39 7.13 -17.99
C PHE A 4 14.37 6.39 -17.14
N PHE A 5 13.12 6.34 -17.59
CA PHE A 5 12.11 5.46 -17.04
C PHE A 5 12.11 4.16 -17.85
N ILE A 6 12.23 3.05 -17.15
CA ILE A 6 12.10 1.71 -17.74
C ILE A 6 10.78 1.13 -17.20
N TYR A 7 9.95 0.65 -18.11
CA TYR A 7 8.71 -0.04 -17.78
C TYR A 7 8.90 -1.55 -18.00
N GLU A 8 8.51 -2.33 -16.99
CA GLU A 8 8.43 -3.80 -17.07
C GLU A 8 7.06 -4.24 -16.58
N ASP A 9 6.40 -5.13 -17.31
CA ASP A 9 5.18 -5.77 -16.87
C ASP A 9 5.54 -6.91 -15.91
N LEU A 10 5.18 -6.76 -14.64
CA LEU A 10 5.67 -7.62 -13.57
C LEU A 10 4.55 -8.04 -12.63
N ASP A 11 4.28 -9.35 -12.58
CA ASP A 11 3.46 -9.95 -11.55
C ASP A 11 4.29 -10.20 -10.29
N ILE A 12 4.04 -9.43 -9.22
CA ILE A 12 4.77 -9.54 -7.95
C ILE A 12 4.55 -10.87 -7.24
N THR A 13 3.50 -11.63 -7.58
CA THR A 13 3.23 -12.96 -7.02
C THR A 13 4.12 -14.04 -7.64
N ASN A 14 4.78 -13.75 -8.77
CA ASN A 14 5.74 -14.63 -9.41
C ASN A 14 7.15 -14.37 -8.88
N LYS A 15 7.55 -15.12 -7.84
CA LYS A 15 8.87 -14.97 -7.18
C LYS A 15 10.05 -15.04 -8.16
N ALA A 16 10.00 -15.93 -9.14
CA ALA A 16 11.09 -16.11 -10.10
C ALA A 16 11.26 -14.89 -11.02
N MET A 17 10.15 -14.37 -11.54
CA MET A 17 10.15 -13.20 -12.39
C MET A 17 10.54 -11.94 -11.61
N LEU A 18 10.01 -11.78 -10.40
CA LEU A 18 10.36 -10.69 -9.49
C LEU A 18 11.86 -10.68 -9.18
N SER A 19 12.43 -11.86 -8.85
CA SER A 19 13.87 -12.01 -8.60
C SER A 19 14.71 -11.70 -9.83
N TYR A 20 14.27 -12.15 -11.02
CA TYR A 20 14.97 -11.87 -12.27
C TYR A 20 15.04 -10.36 -12.56
N VAL A 21 13.90 -9.68 -12.45
CA VAL A 21 13.82 -8.23 -12.74
C VAL A 21 14.66 -7.43 -11.74
N LEU A 22 14.52 -7.68 -10.44
CA LEU A 22 15.27 -6.94 -9.43
C LEU A 22 16.79 -7.22 -9.51
N LYS A 23 17.21 -8.46 -9.79
CA LYS A 23 18.62 -8.78 -9.99
C LYS A 23 19.20 -8.19 -11.28
N LYS A 24 18.37 -8.02 -12.32
CA LYS A 24 18.76 -7.35 -13.57
C LYS A 24 19.07 -5.86 -13.35
N TYR A 25 18.22 -5.17 -12.60
CA TYR A 25 18.34 -3.71 -12.42
C TYR A 25 19.11 -3.30 -11.16
N LYS A 26 19.24 -4.18 -10.17
CA LYS A 26 19.97 -3.98 -8.91
C LYS A 26 19.63 -2.61 -8.25
N PRO A 27 18.36 -2.36 -7.93
CA PRO A 27 17.98 -1.09 -7.30
C PRO A 27 18.58 -0.97 -5.89
N ASP A 28 18.91 0.25 -5.48
CA ASP A 28 19.27 0.57 -4.09
C ASP A 28 18.03 0.66 -3.21
N VAL A 29 16.87 1.04 -3.79
CA VAL A 29 15.60 1.19 -3.08
C VAL A 29 14.46 0.57 -3.90
N VAL A 30 13.59 -0.16 -3.24
CA VAL A 30 12.36 -0.73 -3.82
C VAL A 30 11.14 -0.13 -3.11
N PHE A 31 10.27 0.54 -3.85
CA PHE A 31 9.00 1.03 -3.34
C PHE A 31 7.89 0.04 -3.68
N ASN A 32 7.37 -0.65 -2.68
CA ASN A 32 6.23 -1.54 -2.86
C ASN A 32 4.92 -0.82 -2.59
N THR A 33 4.28 -0.37 -3.67
CA THR A 33 2.94 0.22 -3.65
C THR A 33 1.87 -0.75 -4.16
N ALA A 34 2.27 -1.93 -4.60
CA ALA A 34 1.37 -2.93 -5.14
C ALA A 34 0.62 -3.65 -4.00
N ALA A 35 -0.70 -3.68 -4.09
CA ALA A 35 -1.56 -4.38 -3.15
C ALA A 35 -2.95 -4.63 -3.72
N MET A 36 -3.62 -5.65 -3.23
CA MET A 36 -5.06 -5.83 -3.37
C MET A 36 -5.72 -4.99 -2.27
N THR A 37 -6.39 -3.88 -2.66
CA THR A 37 -6.89 -2.85 -1.72
C THR A 37 -8.40 -2.80 -1.59
N ASN A 38 -9.15 -3.61 -2.36
CA ASN A 38 -10.59 -3.71 -2.22
C ASN A 38 -10.90 -4.64 -1.04
N VAL A 39 -11.46 -4.07 0.03
CA VAL A 39 -11.73 -4.78 1.30
C VAL A 39 -12.66 -5.96 1.08
N ASP A 40 -13.79 -5.75 0.41
CA ASP A 40 -14.78 -6.79 0.15
C ASP A 40 -14.22 -7.92 -0.72
N LEU A 41 -13.41 -7.56 -1.72
CA LEU A 41 -12.77 -8.55 -2.58
C LEU A 41 -11.70 -9.36 -1.83
N CYS A 42 -10.98 -8.74 -0.89
CA CYS A 42 -10.04 -9.46 -0.03
C CYS A 42 -10.75 -10.50 0.85
N ASP A 43 -11.96 -10.22 1.33
CA ASP A 43 -12.75 -11.17 2.10
C ASP A 43 -13.28 -12.32 1.24
N GLN A 44 -13.58 -12.08 -0.03
CA GLN A 44 -14.05 -13.08 -1.00
C GLN A 44 -12.92 -13.94 -1.57
N GLU A 45 -11.78 -13.31 -1.89
CA GLU A 45 -10.63 -13.92 -2.58
C GLU A 45 -9.40 -13.96 -1.67
N LYS A 46 -9.55 -14.61 -0.49
CA LYS A 46 -8.52 -14.64 0.55
C LYS A 46 -7.17 -15.18 0.06
N ASP A 47 -7.19 -16.24 -0.75
CA ASP A 47 -5.97 -16.84 -1.30
C ASP A 47 -5.22 -15.88 -2.23
N LEU A 48 -5.95 -15.08 -3.02
CA LEU A 48 -5.35 -14.07 -3.88
C LEU A 48 -4.81 -12.90 -3.05
N CYS A 49 -5.59 -12.45 -2.07
CA CYS A 49 -5.17 -11.40 -1.14
C CYS A 49 -3.89 -11.81 -0.39
N GLU A 50 -3.81 -13.03 0.11
CA GLU A 50 -2.63 -13.60 0.76
C GLU A 50 -1.41 -13.60 -0.18
N LYS A 51 -1.58 -14.04 -1.43
CA LYS A 51 -0.49 -14.06 -2.42
C LYS A 51 0.05 -12.67 -2.72
N VAL A 52 -0.85 -11.70 -2.91
CA VAL A 52 -0.48 -10.33 -3.31
C VAL A 52 0.01 -9.51 -2.13
N ASN A 53 -0.72 -9.52 -1.01
CA ASN A 53 -0.44 -8.61 0.11
C ASN A 53 0.58 -9.16 1.10
N VAL A 54 0.76 -10.50 1.17
CA VAL A 54 1.63 -11.13 2.18
C VAL A 54 2.82 -11.81 1.51
N LYS A 55 2.58 -12.82 0.65
CA LYS A 55 3.66 -13.61 0.05
C LYS A 55 4.56 -12.81 -0.89
N ALA A 56 4.00 -11.89 -1.66
CA ALA A 56 4.81 -11.02 -2.51
C ALA A 56 5.73 -10.10 -1.69
N VAL A 57 5.29 -9.65 -0.50
CA VAL A 57 6.13 -8.86 0.41
C VAL A 57 7.26 -9.69 0.99
N GLU A 58 7.00 -10.94 1.36
CA GLU A 58 8.04 -11.90 1.78
C GLU A 58 9.10 -12.09 0.68
N TYR A 59 8.67 -12.27 -0.58
CA TYR A 59 9.59 -12.40 -1.72
C TYR A 59 10.42 -11.13 -1.93
N LEU A 60 9.80 -9.96 -1.83
CA LEU A 60 10.51 -8.68 -1.93
C LEU A 60 11.56 -8.54 -0.83
N ALA A 61 11.21 -8.90 0.41
CA ALA A 61 12.13 -8.84 1.54
C ALA A 61 13.34 -9.74 1.35
N ASP A 62 13.12 -11.01 0.90
CA ASP A 62 14.21 -11.94 0.56
C ASP A 62 15.16 -11.35 -0.49
N ILE A 63 14.57 -10.81 -1.59
CA ILE A 63 15.37 -10.30 -2.71
C ILE A 63 16.10 -9.01 -2.32
N CYS A 64 15.46 -8.12 -1.56
CA CYS A 64 16.09 -6.90 -1.06
C CYS A 64 17.24 -7.20 -0.10
N LEU A 65 17.13 -8.25 0.72
CA LEU A 65 18.23 -8.73 1.55
C LEU A 65 19.43 -9.19 0.70
N ASP A 66 19.17 -10.00 -0.34
CA ASP A 66 20.20 -10.49 -1.26
C ASP A 66 20.93 -9.36 -2.01
N LEU A 67 20.21 -8.26 -2.31
CA LEU A 67 20.71 -7.10 -3.06
C LEU A 67 21.25 -5.98 -2.18
N ASP A 68 21.15 -6.09 -0.86
CA ASP A 68 21.37 -4.99 0.11
C ASP A 68 20.51 -3.76 -0.15
N ALA A 69 19.34 -3.93 -0.80
CA ALA A 69 18.40 -2.88 -1.14
C ALA A 69 17.50 -2.54 0.05
N HIS A 70 17.01 -1.29 0.09
CA HIS A 70 16.03 -0.83 1.07
C HIS A 70 14.61 -1.03 0.53
N LEU A 71 13.78 -1.77 1.26
CA LEU A 71 12.37 -1.98 0.92
C LEU A 71 11.48 -0.96 1.65
N ILE A 72 10.82 -0.09 0.91
CA ILE A 72 9.80 0.83 1.43
C ILE A 72 8.43 0.24 1.09
N HIS A 73 7.66 -0.11 2.14
CA HIS A 73 6.36 -0.77 2.00
C HIS A 73 5.22 0.14 2.46
N VAL A 74 4.26 0.36 1.58
CA VAL A 74 3.05 1.14 1.92
C VAL A 74 2.04 0.23 2.61
N SER A 75 1.73 0.53 3.86
CA SER A 75 0.72 -0.12 4.69
C SER A 75 -0.52 0.78 4.86
N THR A 76 -1.35 0.49 5.84
CA THR A 76 -2.67 1.10 6.02
C THR A 76 -3.01 1.31 7.49
N ASP A 77 -3.93 2.23 7.76
CA ASP A 77 -4.61 2.40 9.04
C ASP A 77 -5.62 1.28 9.37
N PHE A 78 -6.06 0.50 8.36
CA PHE A 78 -6.96 -0.65 8.55
C PHE A 78 -6.39 -1.78 9.43
N ILE A 79 -5.15 -1.66 9.87
CA ILE A 79 -4.59 -2.53 10.90
C ILE A 79 -5.14 -2.23 12.30
N PHE A 80 -5.85 -1.12 12.49
CA PHE A 80 -6.50 -0.71 13.72
C PHE A 80 -8.02 -0.82 13.62
N ASP A 81 -8.70 -0.89 14.76
CA ASP A 81 -10.16 -1.02 14.86
C ASP A 81 -10.92 0.32 14.87
N GLY A 82 -10.21 1.45 15.03
CA GLY A 82 -10.80 2.79 15.04
C GLY A 82 -11.38 3.24 16.39
N ASN A 83 -11.30 2.43 17.46
CA ASN A 83 -11.97 2.74 18.73
C ASN A 83 -11.22 3.76 19.59
N ASP A 84 -9.87 3.74 19.56
CA ASP A 84 -9.01 4.49 20.50
C ASP A 84 -8.05 5.47 19.81
N GLY A 85 -8.40 5.99 18.63
CA GLY A 85 -7.56 6.96 17.90
C GLY A 85 -7.38 8.30 18.64
N PRO A 86 -6.36 9.10 18.27
CA PRO A 86 -5.40 8.86 17.19
C PRO A 86 -4.32 7.84 17.56
N TYR A 87 -4.05 6.89 16.64
CA TYR A 87 -3.07 5.83 16.85
C TYR A 87 -1.65 6.27 16.55
N LYS A 88 -0.71 5.66 17.27
CA LYS A 88 0.74 5.79 17.07
C LYS A 88 1.31 4.53 16.41
N GLU A 89 2.57 4.59 16.02
CA GLU A 89 3.27 3.50 15.32
C GLU A 89 3.42 2.23 16.18
N ASP A 90 3.49 2.37 17.49
CA ASP A 90 3.68 1.30 18.49
C ASP A 90 2.38 0.84 19.17
N ASP A 91 1.24 1.45 18.83
CA ASP A 91 -0.06 1.00 19.35
C ASP A 91 -0.39 -0.41 18.83
N SER A 92 -1.09 -1.16 19.67
CA SER A 92 -1.47 -2.55 19.37
C SER A 92 -2.45 -2.62 18.21
N PRO A 93 -2.15 -3.33 17.12
CA PRO A 93 -3.07 -3.47 16.01
C PRO A 93 -4.25 -4.39 16.35
N CYS A 94 -5.42 -4.09 15.78
CA CYS A 94 -6.64 -4.86 15.89
C CYS A 94 -7.46 -4.77 14.58
N PRO A 95 -7.01 -5.42 13.47
CA PRO A 95 -7.68 -5.32 12.17
C PRO A 95 -9.07 -5.97 12.20
N LEU A 96 -10.06 -5.29 11.60
CA LEU A 96 -11.44 -5.76 11.52
C LEU A 96 -11.77 -6.48 10.20
N SER A 97 -10.91 -6.38 9.18
CA SER A 97 -11.11 -6.97 7.86
C SER A 97 -9.95 -7.87 7.47
N TYR A 98 -10.18 -8.78 6.52
CA TYR A 98 -9.10 -9.60 5.97
C TYR A 98 -8.04 -8.76 5.25
N TYR A 99 -8.44 -7.66 4.59
CA TYR A 99 -7.50 -6.68 4.04
C TYR A 99 -6.56 -6.14 5.12
N GLY A 100 -7.13 -5.61 6.21
CA GLY A 100 -6.35 -5.10 7.35
C GLY A 100 -5.43 -6.16 7.94
N GLN A 101 -5.92 -7.40 8.12
CA GLN A 101 -5.12 -8.53 8.60
C GLN A 101 -3.96 -8.83 7.63
N SER A 102 -4.22 -8.91 6.32
CA SER A 102 -3.17 -9.18 5.33
C SER A 102 -2.07 -8.11 5.31
N LYS A 103 -2.44 -6.85 5.53
CA LYS A 103 -1.47 -5.75 5.65
C LYS A 103 -0.66 -5.82 6.94
N LEU A 104 -1.30 -6.19 8.05
CA LEU A 104 -0.61 -6.44 9.32
C LEU A 104 0.36 -7.62 9.21
N ASP A 105 -0.04 -8.71 8.54
CA ASP A 105 0.82 -9.87 8.33
C ASP A 105 2.06 -9.50 7.51
N SER A 106 1.91 -8.65 6.47
CA SER A 106 3.05 -8.13 5.71
C SER A 106 3.98 -7.26 6.56
N GLU A 107 3.45 -6.42 7.47
CA GLU A 107 4.27 -5.66 8.42
C GLU A 107 5.04 -6.59 9.36
N ASN A 108 4.39 -7.65 9.88
CA ASN A 108 5.03 -8.61 10.79
C ASN A 108 6.15 -9.40 10.11
N ILE A 109 6.00 -9.74 8.82
CA ILE A 109 7.07 -10.31 8.01
C ILE A 109 8.27 -9.34 7.99
N LEU A 110 8.06 -8.09 7.62
CA LEU A 110 9.14 -7.11 7.54
C LEU A 110 9.81 -6.85 8.89
N LYS A 111 9.03 -6.69 9.96
CA LYS A 111 9.54 -6.48 11.33
C LYS A 111 10.42 -7.63 11.83
N SER A 112 10.15 -8.85 11.37
CA SER A 112 10.94 -10.04 11.71
C SER A 112 12.08 -10.32 10.72
N HIS A 113 12.11 -9.65 9.56
CA HIS A 113 13.06 -9.88 8.49
C HIS A 113 14.36 -9.09 8.68
N LYS A 114 15.46 -9.58 8.09
CA LYS A 114 16.79 -8.95 8.22
C LYS A 114 17.10 -7.92 7.14
N CYS A 115 16.25 -7.73 6.13
CA CYS A 115 16.44 -6.70 5.12
C CYS A 115 16.28 -5.29 5.73
N LYS A 116 16.79 -4.28 5.03
CA LYS A 116 16.50 -2.88 5.36
C LYS A 116 15.07 -2.59 4.92
N TRP A 117 14.24 -2.08 5.82
CA TRP A 117 12.85 -1.77 5.50
C TRP A 117 12.36 -0.47 6.17
N THR A 118 11.36 0.13 5.54
CA THR A 118 10.52 1.18 6.10
C THR A 118 9.06 0.84 5.80
N ILE A 119 8.18 0.95 6.78
CA ILE A 119 6.74 0.79 6.65
C ILE A 119 6.10 2.16 6.77
N LEU A 120 5.31 2.54 5.76
CA LEU A 120 4.55 3.78 5.75
C LEU A 120 3.07 3.44 5.82
N ARG A 121 2.44 3.68 6.97
CA ARG A 121 1.00 3.56 7.14
C ARG A 121 0.33 4.79 6.61
N THR A 122 -0.64 4.61 5.74
CA THR A 122 -1.40 5.71 5.11
C THR A 122 -2.88 5.43 5.17
N ILE A 123 -3.67 6.48 5.02
CA ILE A 123 -5.14 6.44 5.00
C ILE A 123 -5.62 7.28 3.82
N VAL A 124 -6.68 6.83 3.15
CA VAL A 124 -7.41 7.55 2.09
C VAL A 124 -6.54 8.56 1.33
N LEU A 125 -5.73 8.05 0.40
CA LEU A 125 -4.88 8.92 -0.43
C LEU A 125 -5.72 9.82 -1.32
N PHE A 126 -5.36 11.10 -1.36
CA PHE A 126 -5.93 12.06 -2.29
C PHE A 126 -4.82 12.83 -3.01
N GLY A 127 -5.14 13.40 -4.16
CA GLY A 127 -4.19 14.15 -4.98
C GLY A 127 -4.68 14.25 -6.42
N VAL A 128 -3.92 14.94 -7.26
CA VAL A 128 -4.21 15.10 -8.68
C VAL A 128 -3.12 14.40 -9.50
N ALA A 129 -3.52 13.40 -10.30
CA ALA A 129 -2.62 12.77 -11.26
C ALA A 129 -3.21 12.87 -12.67
N LYS A 130 -2.34 12.90 -13.68
CA LYS A 130 -2.75 13.09 -15.09
C LYS A 130 -3.65 11.97 -15.61
N ASP A 131 -3.47 10.74 -15.11
CA ASP A 131 -4.17 9.53 -15.56
C ASP A 131 -4.74 8.75 -14.37
N LEU A 132 -5.62 9.38 -13.58
CA LEU A 132 -6.31 8.69 -12.50
C LEU A 132 -7.29 7.65 -13.06
N ARG A 133 -6.90 6.38 -13.06
CA ARG A 133 -7.79 5.26 -13.36
C ARG A 133 -8.84 5.04 -12.26
N LYS A 134 -8.57 5.48 -11.03
CA LYS A 134 -9.52 5.53 -9.91
C LYS A 134 -9.54 6.95 -9.37
N GLY A 135 -10.72 7.55 -9.32
CA GLY A 135 -10.93 8.81 -8.62
C GLY A 135 -10.69 8.65 -7.12
N ASN A 136 -10.28 9.71 -6.45
CA ASN A 136 -10.28 9.76 -4.99
C ASN A 136 -11.56 10.43 -4.50
N ILE A 137 -11.89 10.22 -3.22
CA ILE A 137 -13.15 10.72 -2.63
C ILE A 137 -13.27 12.25 -2.73
N VAL A 138 -12.18 12.99 -2.64
CA VAL A 138 -12.18 14.47 -2.72
C VAL A 138 -12.56 14.94 -4.12
N LEU A 139 -11.92 14.38 -5.16
CA LEU A 139 -12.24 14.73 -6.55
C LEU A 139 -13.63 14.24 -6.94
N TRP A 140 -14.04 13.06 -6.48
CA TRP A 140 -15.39 12.53 -6.69
C TRP A 140 -16.45 13.48 -6.08
N ALA A 141 -16.29 13.84 -4.80
CA ALA A 141 -17.24 14.74 -4.13
C ALA A 141 -17.30 16.11 -4.81
N LYS A 142 -16.14 16.69 -5.17
CA LYS A 142 -16.08 17.93 -5.94
C LYS A 142 -16.88 17.84 -7.23
N GLN A 143 -16.64 16.80 -8.03
CA GLN A 143 -17.35 16.61 -9.30
C GLN A 143 -18.86 16.43 -9.13
N GLN A 144 -19.31 15.68 -8.11
CA GLN A 144 -20.73 15.50 -7.84
C GLN A 144 -21.40 16.83 -7.46
N LEU A 145 -20.75 17.62 -6.60
CA LEU A 145 -21.29 18.91 -6.15
C LEU A 145 -21.28 19.95 -7.28
N GLU A 146 -20.25 19.99 -8.13
CA GLU A 146 -20.21 20.86 -9.32
C GLU A 146 -21.35 20.53 -10.31
N ASN A 147 -21.76 19.27 -10.39
CA ASN A 147 -22.89 18.81 -11.20
C ASN A 147 -24.26 18.94 -10.49
N LEU A 148 -24.29 19.56 -9.30
CA LEU A 148 -25.49 19.72 -8.47
C LEU A 148 -26.17 18.39 -8.08
N HIS A 149 -25.39 17.32 -8.00
CA HIS A 149 -25.87 16.03 -7.53
C HIS A 149 -25.88 15.98 -6.00
N ASN A 150 -26.94 15.39 -5.43
CA ASN A 150 -26.94 15.03 -4.02
C ASN A 150 -25.99 13.87 -3.78
N ILE A 151 -25.18 13.94 -2.72
CA ILE A 151 -24.28 12.87 -2.31
C ILE A 151 -24.67 12.39 -0.92
N ASN A 152 -24.61 11.07 -0.71
CA ASN A 152 -24.70 10.43 0.60
C ASN A 152 -23.29 10.11 1.07
N ILE A 153 -22.94 10.59 2.25
CA ILE A 153 -21.63 10.38 2.86
C ILE A 153 -21.86 9.74 4.22
N ILE A 154 -21.02 8.76 4.56
CA ILE A 154 -20.97 8.16 5.90
C ILE A 154 -20.55 9.24 6.90
N ASP A 155 -21.21 9.32 8.04
CA ASP A 155 -20.97 10.33 9.08
C ASP A 155 -20.48 9.77 10.41
N ASP A 156 -20.30 8.45 10.48
CA ASP A 156 -19.80 7.68 11.63
C ASP A 156 -18.35 7.19 11.48
N GLU A 157 -17.64 7.61 10.41
CA GLU A 157 -16.23 7.29 10.20
C GLU A 157 -15.34 8.55 10.27
N PHE A 158 -14.31 8.49 11.09
CA PHE A 158 -13.27 9.52 11.16
C PHE A 158 -12.03 9.05 10.40
N ARG A 159 -11.59 9.88 9.44
CA ARG A 159 -10.42 9.59 8.62
C ARG A 159 -9.54 10.81 8.48
N ALA A 160 -8.22 10.61 8.43
CA ALA A 160 -7.22 11.65 8.20
C ALA A 160 -6.61 11.49 6.79
N PRO A 161 -7.22 12.03 5.72
CA PRO A 161 -6.75 11.83 4.36
C PRO A 161 -5.29 12.27 4.19
N THR A 162 -4.49 11.46 3.48
CA THR A 162 -3.08 11.72 3.21
C THR A 162 -2.92 12.27 1.79
N LEU A 163 -2.25 13.42 1.63
CA LEU A 163 -1.90 13.94 0.32
C LEU A 163 -0.81 13.04 -0.31
N ALA A 164 -1.05 12.60 -1.55
CA ALA A 164 -0.14 11.67 -2.22
C ALA A 164 1.27 12.26 -2.42
N ASP A 165 1.38 13.58 -2.65
CA ASP A 165 2.66 14.27 -2.76
C ASP A 165 3.43 14.28 -1.44
N ASP A 166 2.75 14.45 -0.31
CA ASP A 166 3.37 14.39 1.02
C ASP A 166 3.86 12.97 1.35
N LEU A 167 3.04 11.95 1.00
CA LEU A 167 3.48 10.56 1.14
C LEU A 167 4.70 10.26 0.27
N ALA A 168 4.70 10.73 -0.98
CA ALA A 168 5.84 10.55 -1.88
C ALA A 168 7.11 11.25 -1.37
N TYR A 169 6.95 12.40 -0.71
CA TYR A 169 8.08 13.09 -0.08
C TYR A 169 8.61 12.35 1.16
N ALA A 170 7.72 11.67 1.90
CA ALA A 170 8.10 10.86 3.06
C ALA A 170 8.83 9.55 2.66
N CYS A 171 8.60 9.05 1.44
CA CYS A 171 9.31 7.91 0.87
C CYS A 171 10.76 8.24 0.52
#